data_3aade19b0cfd3613b115de817ec97688
#
_entry.id   3aade19b0cfd3613b115de817ec97688
#
_cell.length_a   1.000
_cell.length_b   1.000
_cell.length_c   1.000
_cell.angle_alpha   90.00
_cell.angle_beta   90.00
_cell.angle_gamma   90.00
#
_symmetry.space_group_name_H-M   'P 1'
#
loop_
_entity.id
_entity.type
_entity.pdbx_description
1 polymer ?
#
loop_
_entity_poly.entity_id
_entity_poly.type
_entity_poly.pdbx_seq_one_letter_code
_entity_poly.pdbx_strand_id
1 'polypeptide(L)'
;MNQKQKLVVYSLLLSILICAGMILESFREEKPAASGKDGNSNDVYLLAQVVHGEARGEPYIGKVAVAAVILNRVKSPKFPNTIAGVVYQPHAFTCVTDG
;
A
#
# COMPACT_ATOMS: atom_id res chain seq x y z
N MET A 1 -5.14 11.23 -30.18
CA MET A 1 -4.09 10.54 -29.40
C MET A 1 -3.20 9.73 -30.32
N ASN A 2 -1.91 9.92 -30.23
CA ASN A 2 -0.98 9.11 -31.00
C ASN A 2 -0.81 7.72 -30.33
N GLN A 3 -0.16 6.81 -31.03
CA GLN A 3 -0.02 5.41 -30.60
C GLN A 3 0.75 5.25 -29.29
N LYS A 4 1.74 6.11 -29.04
CA LYS A 4 2.50 6.11 -27.78
C LYS A 4 1.65 6.53 -26.58
N GLN A 5 0.78 7.52 -26.76
CA GLN A 5 -0.14 7.97 -25.71
C GLN A 5 -1.16 6.88 -25.35
N LYS A 6 -1.67 6.16 -26.35
CA LYS A 6 -2.57 5.02 -26.14
C LYS A 6 -1.89 3.92 -25.33
N LEU A 7 -0.65 3.57 -25.66
CA LEU A 7 0.13 2.56 -24.92
C LEU A 7 0.35 2.95 -23.47
N VAL A 8 0.67 4.22 -23.19
CA VAL A 8 0.84 4.73 -21.81
C VAL A 8 -0.48 4.64 -21.05
N VAL A 9 -1.59 5.03 -21.67
CA VAL A 9 -2.93 4.96 -21.04
C VAL A 9 -3.31 3.51 -20.75
N TYR A 10 -3.09 2.59 -21.67
CA TYR A 10 -3.37 1.16 -21.44
C TYR A 10 -2.49 0.57 -20.34
N SER A 11 -1.22 0.94 -20.28
CA SER A 11 -0.30 0.52 -19.22
C SER A 11 -0.77 1.01 -17.86
N LEU A 12 -1.20 2.26 -17.74
CA LEU A 12 -1.74 2.84 -16.50
C LEU A 12 -3.04 2.15 -16.09
N LEU A 13 -3.95 1.91 -17.01
CA LEU A 13 -5.22 1.20 -16.74
C LEU A 13 -4.96 -0.23 -16.29
N LEU A 14 -4.03 -0.93 -16.90
CA LEU A 14 -3.66 -2.29 -16.52
C LEU A 14 -3.05 -2.31 -15.12
N SER A 15 -2.20 -1.36 -14.78
CA SER A 15 -1.62 -1.21 -13.46
C SER A 15 -2.70 -0.99 -12.39
N ILE A 16 -3.67 -0.12 -12.66
CA ILE A 16 -4.81 0.14 -11.76
C ILE A 16 -5.65 -1.12 -11.59
N LEU A 17 -5.92 -1.87 -12.65
CA LEU A 17 -6.69 -3.12 -12.60
C LEU A 17 -5.98 -4.19 -11.75
N ILE A 18 -4.67 -4.33 -11.89
CA ILE A 18 -3.87 -5.26 -11.10
C ILE A 18 -3.91 -4.85 -9.63
N CYS A 19 -3.74 -3.58 -9.32
CA CYS A 19 -3.83 -3.06 -7.95
C CYS A 19 -5.23 -3.27 -7.36
N ALA A 20 -6.30 -3.04 -8.12
CA ALA A 20 -7.66 -3.26 -7.69
C ALA A 20 -7.94 -4.75 -7.42
N GLY A 21 -7.43 -5.64 -8.25
CA GLY A 21 -7.54 -7.09 -8.04
C GLY A 21 -6.84 -7.54 -6.77
N MET A 22 -5.66 -7.03 -6.49
CA MET A 22 -4.91 -7.33 -5.25
C MET A 22 -5.64 -6.81 -4.01
N ILE A 23 -6.27 -5.65 -4.09
CA ILE A 23 -7.06 -5.07 -3.00
C ILE A 23 -8.31 -5.93 -2.74
N LEU A 24 -9.00 -6.39 -3.77
CA LEU A 24 -10.19 -7.24 -3.63
C LEU A 24 -9.86 -8.58 -2.96
N GLU A 25 -8.73 -9.17 -3.27
CA GLU A 25 -8.27 -10.38 -2.59
C GLU A 25 -7.94 -10.13 -1.12
N SER A 26 -7.49 -8.93 -0.79
CA SER A 26 -7.22 -8.52 0.59
C SER A 26 -8.49 -8.34 1.42
N PHE A 27 -9.61 -8.04 0.78
CA PHE A 27 -10.92 -7.92 1.43
C PHE A 27 -11.66 -9.24 1.55
N ARG A 28 -11.15 -10.33 0.98
CA ARG A 28 -11.66 -11.65 1.33
C ARG A 28 -11.39 -11.89 2.81
N GLU A 29 -12.47 -12.14 3.53
CA GLU A 29 -12.47 -12.46 4.94
C GLU A 29 -11.46 -13.53 5.30
N GLU A 30 -10.20 -13.20 5.35
CA GLU A 30 -9.35 -13.84 6.30
C GLU A 30 -9.67 -13.18 7.63
N LYS A 31 -10.30 -13.97 8.50
CA LYS A 31 -10.38 -13.71 9.91
C LYS A 31 -9.08 -13.04 10.32
N PRO A 32 -9.08 -11.79 10.79
CA PRO A 32 -7.84 -11.18 11.21
C PRO A 32 -7.19 -12.16 12.16
N ALA A 33 -6.03 -12.65 11.80
CA ALA A 33 -5.21 -13.33 12.77
C ALA A 33 -5.04 -12.30 13.88
N ALA A 34 -5.79 -12.51 14.95
CA ALA A 34 -5.75 -11.66 16.11
C ALA A 34 -4.42 -11.89 16.83
N SER A 35 -3.34 -11.54 16.18
CA SER A 35 -2.07 -11.39 16.85
C SER A 35 -1.88 -9.93 17.22
N GLY A 36 -2.87 -9.39 17.91
CA GLY A 36 -2.74 -8.09 18.51
C GLY A 36 -1.71 -8.03 19.65
N LYS A 37 -0.92 -9.08 19.83
CA LYS A 37 0.06 -9.11 20.92
C LYS A 37 1.42 -8.55 20.58
N ASP A 38 1.75 -8.37 19.30
CA ASP A 38 3.09 -7.98 18.89
C ASP A 38 3.12 -6.78 17.94
N GLY A 39 2.02 -6.06 17.80
CA GLY A 39 2.01 -4.78 17.13
C GLY A 39 2.87 -3.81 17.90
N ASN A 40 4.13 -3.70 17.52
CA ASN A 40 4.99 -2.64 18.01
C ASN A 40 4.28 -1.31 17.79
N SER A 41 4.08 -0.54 18.85
CA SER A 41 3.42 0.77 18.76
C SER A 41 4.10 1.68 17.73
N ASN A 42 5.41 1.52 17.53
CA ASN A 42 6.16 2.25 16.50
C ASN A 42 5.73 1.86 15.08
N ASP A 43 5.44 0.59 14.84
CA ASP A 43 4.95 0.12 13.54
C ASP A 43 3.57 0.68 13.20
N VAL A 44 2.68 0.69 14.18
CA VAL A 44 1.35 1.29 14.02
C VAL A 44 1.45 2.79 13.76
N TYR A 45 2.31 3.48 14.48
CA TYR A 45 2.52 4.91 14.30
C TYR A 45 3.09 5.21 12.90
N LEU A 46 4.10 4.47 12.47
CA LEU A 46 4.71 4.63 11.16
C LEU A 46 3.69 4.36 10.04
N LEU A 47 2.92 3.28 10.16
CA LEU A 47 1.86 2.96 9.21
C LEU A 47 0.83 4.10 9.14
N ALA A 48 0.41 4.62 10.28
CA ALA A 48 -0.53 5.74 10.34
C ALA A 48 0.03 7.00 9.67
N GLN A 49 1.30 7.30 9.87
CA GLN A 49 1.97 8.43 9.21
C GLN A 49 1.96 8.30 7.68
N VAL A 50 2.29 7.13 7.18
CA VAL A 50 2.32 6.88 5.73
C VAL A 50 0.92 6.97 5.14
N VAL A 51 -0.06 6.34 5.78
CA VAL A 51 -1.45 6.41 5.34
C VAL A 51 -1.93 7.87 5.31
N HIS A 52 -1.62 8.64 6.35
CA HIS A 52 -1.98 10.06 6.41
C HIS A 52 -1.31 10.85 5.28
N GLY A 53 -0.03 10.62 5.02
CA GLY A 53 0.72 11.33 3.97
C GLY A 53 0.27 10.97 2.56
N GLU A 54 0.04 9.67 2.29
CA GLU A 54 -0.31 9.19 0.95
C GLU A 54 -1.79 9.37 0.61
N ALA A 55 -2.67 9.30 1.60
CA ALA A 55 -4.12 9.33 1.41
C ALA A 55 -4.78 10.58 2.02
N ARG A 56 -4.03 11.66 2.17
CA ARG A 56 -4.55 12.94 2.67
C ARG A 56 -5.68 13.43 1.77
N GLY A 57 -6.84 13.71 2.36
CA GLY A 57 -8.01 14.15 1.62
C GLY A 57 -8.82 13.03 0.97
N GLU A 58 -8.35 11.79 1.04
CA GLU A 58 -9.08 10.65 0.51
C GLU A 58 -10.17 10.16 1.48
N PRO A 59 -11.25 9.54 0.96
CA PRO A 59 -12.22 8.86 1.80
C PRO A 59 -11.58 7.75 2.64
N TYR A 60 -12.28 7.33 3.68
CA TYR A 60 -11.82 6.23 4.55
C TYR A 60 -11.38 4.99 3.78
N ILE A 61 -12.12 4.60 2.75
CA ILE A 61 -11.77 3.44 1.93
C ILE A 61 -10.42 3.58 1.24
N GLY A 62 -10.06 4.78 0.80
CA GLY A 62 -8.74 5.06 0.21
C GLY A 62 -7.61 4.91 1.23
N LYS A 63 -7.84 5.33 2.47
CA LYS A 63 -6.88 5.13 3.56
C LYS A 63 -6.68 3.66 3.89
N VAL A 64 -7.76 2.89 3.92
CA VAL A 64 -7.71 1.43 4.12
C VAL A 64 -6.92 0.76 2.98
N ALA A 65 -7.13 1.20 1.74
CA ALA A 65 -6.42 0.66 0.59
C ALA A 65 -4.90 0.87 0.68
N VAL A 66 -4.45 2.04 1.09
CA VAL A 66 -3.01 2.31 1.30
C VAL A 66 -2.43 1.41 2.38
N ALA A 67 -3.10 1.29 3.51
CA ALA A 67 -2.68 0.39 4.58
C ALA A 67 -2.61 -1.07 4.12
N ALA A 68 -3.61 -1.52 3.37
CA ALA A 68 -3.66 -2.88 2.83
C ALA A 68 -2.49 -3.18 1.89
N VAL A 69 -2.11 -2.24 1.03
CA VAL A 69 -0.95 -2.40 0.13
C VAL A 69 0.33 -2.62 0.94
N ILE A 70 0.56 -1.81 1.98
CA ILE A 70 1.76 -1.94 2.82
C ILE A 70 1.78 -3.29 3.53
N LEU A 71 0.68 -3.68 4.16
CA LEU A 71 0.59 -4.94 4.90
C LEU A 71 0.75 -6.15 3.97
N ASN A 72 0.20 -6.09 2.76
CA ASN A 72 0.37 -7.16 1.77
C ASN A 72 1.81 -7.27 1.29
N ARG A 73 2.52 -6.16 1.12
CA ARG A 73 3.94 -6.17 0.78
C ARG A 73 4.76 -6.82 1.88
N VAL A 74 4.47 -6.52 3.15
CA VAL A 74 5.15 -7.16 4.29
C VAL A 74 4.98 -8.69 4.26
N LYS A 75 3.84 -9.18 3.84
CA LYS A 75 3.56 -10.62 3.72
C LYS A 75 4.18 -11.26 2.47
N SER A 76 4.54 -10.49 1.47
CA SER A 76 5.05 -10.98 0.21
C SER A 76 6.55 -11.32 0.32
N PRO A 77 7.00 -12.46 -0.22
CA PRO A 77 8.43 -12.78 -0.28
C PRO A 77 9.23 -11.85 -1.20
N LYS A 78 8.57 -11.05 -2.02
CA LYS A 78 9.21 -10.11 -2.95
C LYS A 78 9.56 -8.77 -2.31
N PHE A 79 9.14 -8.52 -1.10
CA PHE A 79 9.33 -7.26 -0.37
C PHE A 79 9.96 -7.52 0.99
N PRO A 80 10.54 -6.47 1.62
CA PRO A 80 10.97 -6.59 3.01
C PRO A 80 9.84 -7.09 3.92
N ASN A 81 10.17 -7.81 4.96
CA ASN A 81 9.19 -8.45 5.84
C ASN A 81 8.80 -7.60 7.06
N THR A 82 9.12 -6.32 7.03
CA THR A 82 8.73 -5.37 8.09
C THR A 82 8.07 -4.15 7.49
N ILE A 83 7.22 -3.48 8.27
CA ILE A 83 6.58 -2.23 7.86
C ILE A 83 7.64 -1.17 7.53
N ALA A 84 8.62 -0.98 8.41
CA ALA A 84 9.71 -0.04 8.17
C ALA A 84 10.48 -0.38 6.89
N GLY A 85 10.80 -1.65 6.66
CA GLY A 85 11.49 -2.10 5.46
C GLY A 85 10.73 -1.78 4.18
N VAL A 86 9.42 -1.97 4.17
CA VAL A 86 8.57 -1.67 3.02
C VAL A 86 8.44 -0.16 2.81
N VAL A 87 8.19 0.58 3.88
CA VAL A 87 7.93 2.03 3.83
C VAL A 87 9.15 2.81 3.39
N TYR A 88 10.34 2.43 3.84
CA TYR A 88 11.58 3.14 3.53
C TYR A 88 12.28 2.64 2.26
N GLN A 89 11.66 1.78 1.47
CA GLN A 89 12.20 1.44 0.17
C GLN A 89 12.36 2.71 -0.69
N PRO A 90 13.44 2.85 -1.46
CA PRO A 90 13.64 4.02 -2.33
C PRO A 90 12.45 4.25 -3.26
N HIS A 91 11.93 5.47 -3.27
CA HIS A 91 10.82 5.91 -4.13
C HIS A 91 9.47 5.23 -3.87
N ALA A 92 9.33 4.41 -2.83
CA ALA A 92 8.08 3.75 -2.53
C ALA A 92 7.04 4.72 -1.95
N PHE A 93 7.46 5.54 -0.98
CA PHE A 93 6.58 6.51 -0.30
C PHE A 93 7.35 7.81 -0.08
N THR A 94 7.02 8.82 -0.84
CA THR A 94 7.73 10.12 -0.80
C THR A 94 7.47 10.89 0.49
N CYS A 95 6.34 10.68 1.12
CA CYS A 95 5.98 11.38 2.36
C CYS A 95 6.90 11.09 3.55
N VAL A 96 7.63 9.97 3.55
CA VAL A 96 8.59 9.63 4.60
C VAL A 96 10.04 9.88 4.18
N THR A 97 10.34 9.94 2.89
CA THR A 97 11.69 10.14 2.37
C THR A 97 12.03 11.60 2.10
N ASP A 98 11.03 12.41 1.80
CA ASP A 98 11.20 13.84 1.50
C ASP A 98 10.97 14.73 2.74
N GLY A 99 10.71 14.10 3.85
CA GLY A 99 10.67 14.72 5.13
C GLY A 99 9.87 15.53 5.71
#